data_dce9600216c1ace1afe19a213942cb12
#
_entry.id   dce9600216c1ace1afe19a213942cb12
#
_cell.length_a   1.000
_cell.length_b   1.000
_cell.length_c   1.000
_cell.angle_alpha   90.00
_cell.angle_beta   90.00
_cell.angle_gamma   90.00
#
_symmetry.space_group_name_H-M   'P 1'
#
loop_
_entity.id
_entity.type
_entity.pdbx_description
1 polymer ?
#
loop_
_entity_poly.entity_id
_entity_poly.type
_entity_poly.pdbx_seq_one_letter_code
_entity_poly.pdbx_strand_id
1 'polypeptide(L)'
;VVASFSILGDVAQQIGGERVAVQNLVGANQDAHAYNLTSGDIKKIREARLVLLNGLGLEKAELQRAVKQSKVASAEATAGIKPLAADEHHHEHGHDHDHDHGEFDPHVWNDPVLMQRYAANVAIALIKADPAGSRYYQQRFKDYQNVLNQLNNYANQQFGAVAPAKRKVLTGHDSFAYLGKRYQVKFISPQGVSSEAEPSARQIAAIIRQIKAENVKAVFTENIKDGRMIARIAKETGVKVSGGLYADALSSGAPAGTYADMFRYNV
;
A
#
# COMPACT_ATOMS: atom_id res chain seq x y z
N VAL A 1 -11.64 -17.41 -0.74
CA VAL A 1 -11.45 -15.99 -0.39
C VAL A 1 -10.82 -15.28 -1.58
N VAL A 2 -11.39 -14.15 -1.94
CA VAL A 2 -10.84 -13.26 -2.98
C VAL A 2 -10.35 -12.00 -2.29
N ALA A 3 -9.10 -11.63 -2.53
CA ALA A 3 -8.51 -10.38 -2.09
C ALA A 3 -8.30 -9.45 -3.29
N SER A 4 -8.48 -8.15 -3.10
CA SER A 4 -8.34 -7.19 -4.18
C SER A 4 -6.92 -7.11 -4.72
N PHE A 5 -5.90 -7.24 -3.88
CA PHE A 5 -4.51 -7.13 -4.30
C PHE A 5 -3.57 -8.00 -3.46
N SER A 6 -2.35 -8.18 -3.93
CA SER A 6 -1.39 -9.18 -3.44
C SER A 6 -1.02 -9.01 -1.96
N ILE A 7 -0.85 -7.78 -1.48
CA ILE A 7 -0.48 -7.54 -0.07
C ILE A 7 -1.58 -8.00 0.88
N LEU A 8 -2.83 -7.65 0.59
CA LEU A 8 -3.98 -8.12 1.36
C LEU A 8 -4.15 -9.63 1.25
N GLY A 9 -3.94 -10.18 0.06
CA GLY A 9 -3.99 -11.62 -0.17
C GLY A 9 -2.98 -12.39 0.67
N ASP A 10 -1.77 -11.88 0.83
CA ASP A 10 -0.77 -12.49 1.71
C ASP A 10 -1.21 -12.46 3.18
N VAL A 11 -1.70 -11.32 3.66
CA VAL A 11 -2.22 -11.22 5.04
C VAL A 11 -3.34 -12.23 5.26
N ALA A 12 -4.27 -12.34 4.32
CA ALA A 12 -5.37 -13.29 4.40
C ALA A 12 -4.88 -14.74 4.41
N GLN A 13 -3.88 -15.07 3.59
CA GLN A 13 -3.30 -16.42 3.56
C GLN A 13 -2.54 -16.74 4.84
N GLN A 14 -1.82 -15.79 5.41
CA GLN A 14 -1.10 -15.98 6.67
C GLN A 14 -2.06 -16.27 7.84
N ILE A 15 -3.19 -15.56 7.91
CA ILE A 15 -4.19 -15.75 8.96
C ILE A 15 -5.07 -16.97 8.68
N GLY A 16 -5.43 -17.17 7.41
CA GLY A 16 -6.30 -18.26 6.99
C GLY A 16 -5.61 -19.63 6.95
N GLY A 17 -4.32 -19.67 6.67
CA GLY A 17 -3.53 -20.89 6.62
C GLY A 17 -4.12 -21.95 5.68
N GLU A 18 -4.17 -23.19 6.13
CA GLU A 18 -4.70 -24.32 5.36
C GLU A 18 -6.23 -24.32 5.19
N ARG A 19 -6.94 -23.51 5.99
CA ARG A 19 -8.41 -23.45 5.93
C ARG A 19 -8.94 -22.60 4.78
N VAL A 20 -8.10 -21.77 4.15
CA VAL A 20 -8.52 -20.89 3.06
C VAL A 20 -7.62 -21.03 1.84
N ALA A 21 -8.23 -20.87 0.67
CA ALA A 21 -7.53 -20.64 -0.58
C ALA A 21 -7.78 -19.19 -0.99
N VAL A 22 -6.72 -18.41 -1.13
CA VAL A 22 -6.81 -17.01 -1.47
C VAL A 22 -6.47 -16.80 -2.94
N GLN A 23 -7.34 -16.06 -3.64
CA GLN A 23 -7.08 -15.58 -5.00
C GLN A 23 -7.00 -14.06 -4.97
N ASN A 24 -5.97 -13.50 -5.61
CA ASN A 24 -5.82 -12.06 -5.78
C ASN A 24 -6.39 -11.62 -7.12
N LEU A 25 -7.12 -10.50 -7.14
CA LEU A 25 -7.52 -9.88 -8.39
C LEU A 25 -6.35 -9.15 -9.04
N VAL A 26 -5.65 -8.36 -8.27
CA VAL A 26 -4.40 -7.69 -8.70
C VAL A 26 -3.23 -8.46 -8.12
N GLY A 27 -2.45 -9.08 -8.98
CA GLY A 27 -1.36 -9.97 -8.59
C GLY A 27 -0.04 -9.26 -8.29
N ALA A 28 1.00 -10.08 -8.16
CA ALA A 28 2.37 -9.60 -7.93
C ALA A 28 2.82 -8.65 -9.04
N ASN A 29 3.55 -7.60 -8.67
CA ASN A 29 4.08 -6.57 -9.57
C ASN A 29 3.04 -5.82 -10.43
N GLN A 30 1.76 -5.93 -10.07
CA GLN A 30 0.67 -5.21 -10.75
C GLN A 30 0.23 -4.00 -9.94
N ASP A 31 -0.17 -2.94 -10.64
CA ASP A 31 -0.61 -1.70 -10.02
C ASP A 31 -2.09 -1.76 -9.65
N ALA A 32 -2.39 -1.78 -8.35
CA ALA A 32 -3.75 -1.81 -7.83
C ALA A 32 -4.57 -0.55 -8.16
N HIS A 33 -3.90 0.61 -8.33
CA HIS A 33 -4.58 1.86 -8.68
C HIS A 33 -5.08 1.88 -10.14
N ALA A 34 -4.34 1.22 -11.04
CA ALA A 34 -4.58 1.26 -12.48
C ALA A 34 -5.30 0.01 -13.00
N TYR A 35 -5.65 -0.93 -12.13
CA TYR A 35 -6.22 -2.21 -12.53
C TYR A 35 -7.66 -2.06 -13.01
N ASN A 36 -7.95 -2.63 -14.19
CA ASN A 36 -9.29 -2.66 -14.76
C ASN A 36 -9.93 -4.02 -14.52
N LEU A 37 -11.17 -4.00 -14.03
CA LEU A 37 -11.95 -5.20 -13.74
C LEU A 37 -12.27 -5.96 -15.03
N THR A 38 -12.06 -7.28 -15.00
CA THR A 38 -12.37 -8.18 -16.10
C THR A 38 -13.62 -9.01 -15.81
N SER A 39 -14.22 -9.61 -16.85
CA SER A 39 -15.34 -10.56 -16.68
C SER A 39 -14.92 -11.77 -15.84
N GLY A 40 -13.68 -12.22 -15.98
CA GLY A 40 -13.12 -13.29 -15.15
C GLY A 40 -13.05 -12.92 -13.68
N ASP A 41 -12.74 -11.68 -13.36
CA ASP A 41 -12.74 -11.18 -11.99
C ASP A 41 -14.14 -11.17 -11.38
N ILE A 42 -15.15 -10.77 -12.15
CA ILE A 42 -16.56 -10.79 -11.71
C ILE A 42 -16.98 -12.21 -11.36
N LYS A 43 -16.58 -13.19 -12.17
CA LYS A 43 -16.83 -14.60 -11.89
C LYS A 43 -16.16 -15.06 -10.59
N LYS A 44 -14.89 -14.72 -10.37
CA LYS A 44 -14.17 -15.04 -9.13
C LYS A 44 -14.88 -14.45 -7.91
N ILE A 45 -15.34 -13.22 -8.00
CA ILE A 45 -16.07 -12.55 -6.93
C ILE A 45 -17.36 -13.29 -6.61
N ARG A 46 -18.14 -13.66 -7.64
CA ARG A 46 -19.41 -14.37 -7.46
C ARG A 46 -19.25 -15.76 -6.83
N GLU A 47 -18.16 -16.44 -7.12
CA GLU A 47 -17.87 -17.78 -6.62
C GLU A 47 -17.18 -17.76 -5.24
N ALA A 48 -16.75 -16.59 -4.76
CA ALA A 48 -16.08 -16.46 -3.48
C ALA A 48 -17.06 -16.57 -2.30
N ARG A 49 -16.58 -17.08 -1.18
CA ARG A 49 -17.29 -17.02 0.10
C ARG A 49 -17.08 -15.70 0.84
N LEU A 50 -15.95 -15.06 0.58
CA LEU A 50 -15.56 -13.80 1.19
C LEU A 50 -14.72 -13.01 0.20
N VAL A 51 -14.99 -11.72 0.07
CA VAL A 51 -14.17 -10.77 -0.68
C VAL A 51 -13.58 -9.78 0.31
N LEU A 52 -12.26 -9.62 0.26
CA LEU A 52 -11.52 -8.66 1.08
C LEU A 52 -11.06 -7.50 0.21
N LEU A 53 -11.31 -6.30 0.69
CA LEU A 53 -10.89 -5.04 0.09
C LEU A 53 -9.97 -4.31 1.06
N ASN A 54 -9.07 -3.48 0.53
CA ASN A 54 -8.29 -2.57 1.37
C ASN A 54 -9.18 -1.47 1.95
N GLY A 55 -9.96 -0.83 1.12
CA GLY A 55 -10.71 0.37 1.47
C GLY A 55 -9.91 1.64 1.25
N LEU A 56 -10.41 2.75 1.79
CA LEU A 56 -9.82 4.09 1.68
C LEU A 56 -9.58 4.53 0.22
N GLY A 57 -10.39 4.02 -0.71
CA GLY A 57 -10.34 4.42 -2.12
C GLY A 57 -9.24 3.77 -2.94
N LEU A 58 -8.55 2.74 -2.43
CA LEU A 58 -7.57 2.00 -3.24
C LEU A 58 -8.24 1.33 -4.43
N GLU A 59 -9.34 0.60 -4.19
CA GLU A 59 -10.09 -0.09 -5.22
C GLU A 59 -10.94 0.90 -6.01
N LYS A 60 -10.94 0.76 -7.34
CA LYS A 60 -11.79 1.56 -8.21
C LYS A 60 -13.28 1.32 -7.93
N ALA A 61 -14.11 2.31 -8.22
CA ALA A 61 -15.55 2.25 -8.04
C ALA A 61 -16.20 1.06 -8.74
N GLU A 62 -15.71 0.65 -9.91
CA GLU A 62 -16.18 -0.52 -10.65
C GLU A 62 -16.06 -1.81 -9.84
N LEU A 63 -14.91 -2.02 -9.20
CA LEU A 63 -14.67 -3.18 -8.34
C LEU A 63 -15.60 -3.14 -7.12
N GLN A 64 -15.72 -2.00 -6.48
CA GLN A 64 -16.60 -1.83 -5.32
C GLN A 64 -18.06 -2.16 -5.68
N ARG A 65 -18.53 -1.70 -6.84
CA ARG A 65 -19.88 -2.00 -7.34
C ARG A 65 -20.06 -3.49 -7.66
N ALA A 66 -19.08 -4.11 -8.29
CA ALA A 66 -19.12 -5.54 -8.61
C ALA A 66 -19.24 -6.40 -7.34
N VAL A 67 -18.49 -6.08 -6.31
CA VAL A 67 -18.56 -6.75 -5.00
C VAL A 67 -19.94 -6.58 -4.37
N LYS A 68 -20.45 -5.36 -4.35
CA LYS A 68 -21.78 -5.05 -3.79
C LYS A 68 -22.91 -5.78 -4.55
N GLN A 69 -22.86 -5.78 -5.87
CA GLN A 69 -23.84 -6.45 -6.70
C GLN A 69 -23.79 -7.98 -6.59
N SER A 70 -22.65 -8.55 -6.29
CA SER A 70 -22.49 -10.00 -6.11
C SER A 70 -23.22 -10.55 -4.89
N LYS A 71 -23.53 -9.69 -3.92
CA LYS A 71 -24.10 -10.04 -2.60
C LYS A 71 -23.26 -11.03 -1.80
N VAL A 72 -22.01 -11.24 -2.17
CA VAL A 72 -21.03 -12.03 -1.42
C VAL A 72 -20.60 -11.25 -0.20
N ALA A 73 -20.35 -11.94 0.91
CA ALA A 73 -19.81 -11.32 2.12
C ALA A 73 -18.50 -10.61 1.80
N SER A 74 -18.36 -9.39 2.27
CA SER A 74 -17.17 -8.58 2.04
C SER A 74 -16.76 -7.81 3.30
N ALA A 75 -15.48 -7.46 3.36
CA ALA A 75 -14.94 -6.64 4.45
C ALA A 75 -13.79 -5.78 3.94
N GLU A 76 -13.65 -4.60 4.55
CA GLU A 76 -12.52 -3.69 4.33
C GLU A 76 -11.50 -3.86 5.44
N ALA A 77 -10.24 -4.15 5.07
CA ALA A 77 -9.18 -4.38 6.03
C ALA A 77 -8.79 -3.10 6.79
N THR A 78 -9.03 -1.93 6.21
CA THR A 78 -8.74 -0.63 6.85
C THR A 78 -9.83 -0.12 7.79
N ALA A 79 -10.91 -0.86 8.00
CA ALA A 79 -12.00 -0.44 8.88
C ALA A 79 -11.49 -0.11 10.29
N GLY A 80 -11.86 1.07 10.79
CA GLY A 80 -11.46 1.55 12.12
C GLY A 80 -10.03 2.10 12.22
N ILE A 81 -9.24 2.06 11.16
CA ILE A 81 -7.95 2.74 11.10
C ILE A 81 -8.19 4.22 10.81
N LYS A 82 -7.54 5.10 11.59
CA LYS A 82 -7.59 6.54 11.34
C LYS A 82 -6.73 6.87 10.12
N PRO A 83 -7.34 7.30 8.98
CA PRO A 83 -6.59 7.54 7.77
C PRO A 83 -5.86 8.88 7.80
N LEU A 84 -4.74 8.94 7.05
CA LEU A 84 -4.13 10.19 6.66
C LEU A 84 -4.90 10.76 5.46
N ALA A 85 -5.00 12.09 5.40
CA ALA A 85 -5.49 12.75 4.20
C ALA A 85 -4.48 12.57 3.05
N ALA A 86 -4.96 12.42 1.84
CA ALA A 86 -4.11 12.52 0.67
C ALA A 86 -3.60 13.96 0.58
N ASP A 87 -2.27 14.15 0.49
CA ASP A 87 -1.72 15.47 0.25
C ASP A 87 -2.06 15.91 -1.17
N GLU A 88 -3.03 16.82 -1.27
CA GLU A 88 -3.21 17.58 -2.50
C GLU A 88 -2.00 18.51 -2.63
N HIS A 89 -1.17 18.28 -3.62
CA HIS A 89 -0.21 19.28 -4.04
C HIS A 89 -1.01 20.54 -4.37
N HIS A 90 -0.87 21.56 -3.55
CA HIS A 90 -1.58 22.83 -3.65
C HIS A 90 -1.61 23.34 -5.08
N HIS A 91 -2.73 23.21 -5.73
CA HIS A 91 -3.09 24.11 -6.80
C HIS A 91 -3.79 25.32 -6.16
N GLU A 92 -3.03 26.40 -6.01
CA GLU A 92 -3.67 27.70 -5.88
C GLU A 92 -4.51 27.90 -7.14
N HIS A 93 -5.81 27.90 -6.98
CA HIS A 93 -6.73 28.86 -7.57
C HIS A 93 -8.19 28.46 -7.32
N GLY A 94 -8.86 29.28 -6.52
CA GLY A 94 -10.18 29.87 -6.76
C GLY A 94 -11.41 28.96 -6.74
N HIS A 95 -12.13 29.05 -5.62
CA HIS A 95 -13.60 29.00 -5.54
C HIS A 95 -14.35 27.96 -6.36
N ASP A 96 -14.86 26.94 -5.69
CA ASP A 96 -16.29 26.82 -5.47
C ASP A 96 -16.61 25.65 -4.51
N HIS A 97 -17.64 25.92 -3.74
CA HIS A 97 -18.17 25.03 -2.72
C HIS A 97 -18.78 23.78 -3.38
N ASP A 98 -18.18 22.65 -3.15
CA ASP A 98 -18.91 21.40 -3.05
C ASP A 98 -18.19 20.51 -2.04
N HIS A 99 -18.96 19.83 -1.20
CA HIS A 99 -18.51 18.98 -0.12
C HIS A 99 -17.72 17.79 -0.68
N ASP A 100 -16.48 18.03 -1.02
CA ASP A 100 -15.53 17.01 -1.34
C ASP A 100 -15.08 16.38 -0.01
N HIS A 101 -15.53 15.16 0.24
CA HIS A 101 -14.96 14.33 1.27
C HIS A 101 -13.52 14.07 0.85
N GLY A 102 -12.57 14.79 1.46
CA GLY A 102 -11.17 14.74 1.11
C GLY A 102 -10.71 13.31 0.91
N GLU A 103 -9.98 13.06 -0.18
CA GLU A 103 -9.42 11.76 -0.47
C GLU A 103 -8.51 11.34 0.67
N PHE A 104 -8.58 10.06 1.04
CA PHE A 104 -7.70 9.47 2.03
C PHE A 104 -6.55 8.72 1.36
N ASP A 105 -5.42 8.67 2.04
CA ASP A 105 -4.30 7.86 1.63
C ASP A 105 -4.58 6.39 2.01
N PRO A 106 -4.65 5.47 1.03
CA PRO A 106 -4.98 4.07 1.30
C PRO A 106 -3.79 3.21 1.75
N HIS A 107 -2.55 3.71 1.70
CA HIS A 107 -1.31 2.95 1.84
C HIS A 107 -0.93 2.63 3.30
N VAL A 108 -1.90 2.19 4.11
CA VAL A 108 -1.70 1.92 5.54
C VAL A 108 -0.74 0.75 5.81
N TRP A 109 -0.60 -0.17 4.85
CA TRP A 109 0.23 -1.38 5.00
C TRP A 109 1.72 -1.07 5.22
N ASN A 110 2.18 0.10 4.85
CA ASN A 110 3.57 0.49 5.07
C ASN A 110 3.88 0.85 6.53
N ASP A 111 2.89 0.84 7.41
CA ASP A 111 3.05 0.95 8.86
C ASP A 111 2.69 -0.39 9.54
N PRO A 112 3.66 -1.15 10.05
CA PRO A 112 3.38 -2.45 10.66
C PRO A 112 2.57 -2.36 11.95
N VAL A 113 2.53 -1.19 12.60
CA VAL A 113 1.69 -0.97 13.78
C VAL A 113 0.21 -0.87 13.36
N LEU A 114 -0.10 -0.14 12.29
CA LEU A 114 -1.46 -0.10 11.74
C LEU A 114 -1.89 -1.46 11.19
N MET A 115 -0.96 -2.27 10.73
CA MET A 115 -1.24 -3.62 10.25
C MET A 115 -1.76 -4.56 11.34
N GLN A 116 -1.59 -4.24 12.62
CA GLN A 116 -2.26 -4.96 13.72
C GLN A 116 -3.78 -4.92 13.55
N ARG A 117 -4.35 -3.74 13.31
CA ARG A 117 -5.79 -3.57 13.08
C ARG A 117 -6.22 -4.15 11.74
N TYR A 118 -5.42 -3.95 10.72
CA TYR A 118 -5.65 -4.48 9.37
C TYR A 118 -5.80 -6.00 9.40
N ALA A 119 -4.84 -6.68 10.03
CA ALA A 119 -4.85 -8.13 10.18
C ALA A 119 -5.99 -8.61 11.09
N ALA A 120 -6.31 -7.86 12.16
CA ALA A 120 -7.45 -8.16 13.02
C ALA A 120 -8.78 -8.13 12.25
N ASN A 121 -8.96 -7.14 11.36
CA ASN A 121 -10.15 -7.05 10.52
C ASN A 121 -10.26 -8.24 9.56
N VAL A 122 -9.14 -8.69 9.01
CA VAL A 122 -9.09 -9.90 8.17
C VAL A 122 -9.48 -11.14 8.99
N ALA A 123 -8.93 -11.31 10.18
CA ALA A 123 -9.27 -12.43 11.06
C ALA A 123 -10.75 -12.44 11.40
N ILE A 124 -11.33 -11.30 11.75
CA ILE A 124 -12.77 -11.16 12.05
C ILE A 124 -13.62 -11.58 10.85
N ALA A 125 -13.25 -11.15 9.66
CA ALA A 125 -13.96 -11.50 8.43
C ALA A 125 -13.89 -13.01 8.14
N LEU A 126 -12.74 -13.63 8.33
CA LEU A 126 -12.56 -15.08 8.16
C LEU A 126 -13.39 -15.87 9.19
N ILE A 127 -13.40 -15.46 10.44
CA ILE A 127 -14.21 -16.10 11.51
C ILE A 127 -15.69 -16.00 11.18
N LYS A 128 -16.14 -14.85 10.71
CA LYS A 128 -17.55 -14.65 10.32
C LYS A 128 -17.95 -15.54 9.14
N ALA A 129 -17.07 -15.72 8.16
CA ALA A 129 -17.31 -16.58 7.01
C ALA A 129 -17.16 -18.08 7.31
N ASP A 130 -16.33 -18.43 8.28
CA ASP A 130 -16.04 -19.80 8.69
C ASP A 130 -15.95 -19.88 10.23
N PRO A 131 -17.08 -19.86 10.94
CA PRO A 131 -17.09 -19.90 12.42
C PRO A 131 -16.42 -21.13 13.01
N ALA A 132 -16.45 -22.27 12.33
CA ALA A 132 -15.80 -23.50 12.78
C ALA A 132 -14.28 -23.36 12.89
N GLY A 133 -13.68 -22.44 12.13
CA GLY A 133 -12.24 -22.14 12.17
C GLY A 133 -11.84 -21.06 13.19
N SER A 134 -12.74 -20.59 14.05
CA SER A 134 -12.51 -19.43 14.92
C SER A 134 -11.22 -19.52 15.72
N ARG A 135 -10.99 -20.64 16.41
CA ARG A 135 -9.77 -20.84 17.21
C ARG A 135 -8.51 -20.87 16.35
N TYR A 136 -8.60 -21.49 15.20
CA TYR A 136 -7.50 -21.59 14.24
C TYR A 136 -7.10 -20.18 13.75
N TYR A 137 -8.05 -19.36 13.32
CA TYR A 137 -7.78 -18.00 12.85
C TYR A 137 -7.27 -17.10 13.98
N GLN A 138 -7.80 -17.22 15.19
CA GLN A 138 -7.34 -16.44 16.34
C GLN A 138 -5.88 -16.75 16.68
N GLN A 139 -5.48 -18.03 16.66
CA GLN A 139 -4.10 -18.41 16.94
C GLN A 139 -3.15 -17.90 15.85
N ARG A 140 -3.54 -18.06 14.59
CA ARG A 140 -2.72 -17.57 13.48
C ARG A 140 -2.61 -16.05 13.48
N PHE A 141 -3.68 -15.34 13.83
CA PHE A 141 -3.62 -13.89 14.01
C PHE A 141 -2.65 -13.49 15.12
N LYS A 142 -2.67 -14.18 16.23
CA LYS A 142 -1.76 -13.93 17.35
C LYS A 142 -0.29 -14.15 16.93
N ASP A 143 -0.01 -15.20 16.19
CA ASP A 143 1.32 -15.46 15.64
C ASP A 143 1.74 -14.35 14.67
N TYR A 144 0.83 -13.88 13.83
CA TYR A 144 1.08 -12.80 12.89
C TYR A 144 1.32 -11.45 13.59
N GLN A 145 0.63 -11.18 14.70
CA GLN A 145 0.93 -10.01 15.53
C GLN A 145 2.38 -10.00 16.00
N ASN A 146 2.93 -11.15 16.38
CA ASN A 146 4.34 -11.26 16.75
C ASN A 146 5.25 -10.93 15.57
N VAL A 147 4.92 -11.37 14.37
CA VAL A 147 5.66 -10.99 13.16
C VAL A 147 5.63 -9.47 12.95
N LEU A 148 4.46 -8.85 13.07
CA LEU A 148 4.30 -7.39 12.92
C LEU A 148 5.10 -6.62 13.97
N ASN A 149 5.12 -7.09 15.21
CA ASN A 149 5.95 -6.49 16.27
C ASN A 149 7.44 -6.58 15.95
N GLN A 150 7.90 -7.70 15.42
CA GLN A 150 9.29 -7.88 14.98
C GLN A 150 9.64 -6.93 13.82
N LEU A 151 8.73 -6.73 12.87
CA LEU A 151 8.92 -5.77 11.77
C LEU A 151 9.04 -4.34 12.28
N ASN A 152 8.20 -3.94 13.24
CA ASN A 152 8.28 -2.64 13.86
C ASN A 152 9.63 -2.42 14.59
N ASN A 153 10.07 -3.42 15.35
CA ASN A 153 11.36 -3.37 16.04
C ASN A 153 12.51 -3.26 15.05
N TYR A 154 12.48 -4.02 13.97
CA TYR A 154 13.46 -3.98 12.89
C TYR A 154 13.52 -2.58 12.26
N ALA A 155 12.37 -1.99 11.92
CA ALA A 155 12.31 -0.66 11.34
C ALA A 155 12.85 0.41 12.28
N ASN A 156 12.48 0.37 13.57
CA ASN A 156 13.01 1.29 14.57
C ASN A 156 14.54 1.21 14.69
N GLN A 157 15.09 0.00 14.61
CA GLN A 157 16.53 -0.21 14.67
C GLN A 157 17.22 0.34 13.41
N GLN A 158 16.69 0.04 12.21
CA GLN A 158 17.28 0.48 10.95
C GLN A 158 17.22 2.00 10.79
N PHE A 159 16.07 2.61 10.99
CA PHE A 159 15.92 4.06 10.88
C PHE A 159 16.61 4.78 12.02
N GLY A 160 16.65 4.20 13.21
CA GLY A 160 17.36 4.76 14.35
C GLY A 160 18.87 4.90 14.11
N ALA A 161 19.44 4.11 13.23
CA ALA A 161 20.85 4.20 12.82
C ALA A 161 21.14 5.37 11.86
N VAL A 162 20.10 6.02 11.33
CA VAL A 162 20.22 7.15 10.38
C VAL A 162 19.83 8.44 11.08
N ALA A 163 20.67 9.46 11.03
CA ALA A 163 20.37 10.76 11.60
C ALA A 163 19.07 11.33 11.00
N PRO A 164 18.16 11.93 11.81
CA PRO A 164 16.86 12.41 11.33
C PRO A 164 16.94 13.34 10.12
N ALA A 165 17.94 14.23 10.08
CA ALA A 165 18.16 15.15 8.97
C ALA A 165 18.50 14.44 7.63
N LYS A 166 18.92 13.19 7.68
CA LYS A 166 19.28 12.37 6.51
C LYS A 166 18.14 11.43 6.07
N ARG A 167 17.03 11.38 6.81
CA ARG A 167 15.88 10.53 6.51
C ARG A 167 14.98 11.20 5.48
N LYS A 168 15.49 11.40 4.27
CA LYS A 168 14.78 12.00 3.14
C LYS A 168 14.90 11.10 1.92
N VAL A 169 13.78 10.76 1.31
CA VAL A 169 13.68 9.75 0.26
C VAL A 169 12.78 10.26 -0.87
N LEU A 170 13.23 10.11 -2.11
CA LEU A 170 12.41 10.30 -3.30
C LEU A 170 11.87 8.95 -3.78
N THR A 171 10.57 8.87 -3.98
CA THR A 171 9.87 7.73 -4.60
C THR A 171 8.96 8.20 -5.72
N GLY A 172 8.44 7.28 -6.53
CA GLY A 172 7.66 7.62 -7.73
C GLY A 172 6.30 8.25 -7.42
N HIS A 173 5.52 7.65 -6.54
CA HIS A 173 4.25 8.22 -6.07
C HIS A 173 4.19 8.26 -4.54
N ASP A 174 3.21 8.97 -4.00
CA ASP A 174 3.08 9.15 -2.55
C ASP A 174 2.43 7.92 -1.92
N SER A 175 3.25 6.91 -1.61
CA SER A 175 2.81 5.62 -1.07
C SER A 175 3.35 5.31 0.32
N PHE A 176 4.29 6.10 0.83
CA PHE A 176 4.99 5.80 2.07
C PHE A 176 4.72 6.81 3.20
N ALA A 177 3.63 7.59 3.12
CA ALA A 177 3.32 8.60 4.12
C ALA A 177 3.11 8.02 5.53
N TYR A 178 2.44 6.86 5.64
CA TYR A 178 2.24 6.19 6.92
C TYR A 178 3.56 5.69 7.53
N LEU A 179 4.45 5.13 6.71
CA LEU A 179 5.79 4.74 7.15
C LEU A 179 6.59 5.97 7.57
N GLY A 180 6.54 7.03 6.79
CA GLY A 180 7.22 8.29 7.06
C GLY A 180 6.79 8.91 8.38
N LYS A 181 5.49 8.90 8.67
CA LYS A 181 4.94 9.37 9.95
C LYS A 181 5.39 8.50 11.13
N ARG A 182 5.37 7.18 10.95
CA ARG A 182 5.75 6.24 12.01
C ARG A 182 7.21 6.36 12.41
N TYR A 183 8.11 6.46 11.42
CA TYR A 183 9.56 6.38 11.64
C TYR A 183 10.28 7.71 11.38
N GLN A 184 9.55 8.80 11.20
CA GLN A 184 10.09 10.14 10.96
C GLN A 184 11.02 10.17 9.73
N VAL A 185 10.52 9.67 8.62
CA VAL A 185 11.16 9.72 7.31
C VAL A 185 10.37 10.66 6.41
N LYS A 186 11.03 11.60 5.76
CA LYS A 186 10.41 12.50 4.78
C LYS A 186 10.44 11.87 3.40
N PHE A 187 9.27 11.55 2.87
CA PHE A 187 9.11 11.09 1.50
C PHE A 187 8.70 12.24 0.59
N ILE A 188 9.36 12.31 -0.56
CA ILE A 188 9.10 13.27 -1.62
C ILE A 188 8.73 12.46 -2.85
N SER A 189 7.66 12.84 -3.54
CA SER A 189 7.22 12.14 -4.74
C SER A 189 6.62 13.10 -5.75
N PRO A 190 6.89 12.91 -7.07
CA PRO A 190 6.31 13.73 -8.13
C PRO A 190 4.84 13.44 -8.38
N GLN A 191 4.36 12.23 -8.04
CA GLN A 191 2.96 11.84 -8.14
C GLN A 191 2.32 11.78 -6.76
N GLY A 192 0.99 12.00 -6.71
CA GLY A 192 0.19 11.87 -5.50
C GLY A 192 -0.02 10.41 -5.07
N VAL A 193 -1.03 10.15 -4.23
CA VAL A 193 -1.34 8.81 -3.70
C VAL A 193 -1.82 7.84 -4.78
N SER A 194 -2.39 8.34 -5.89
CA SER A 194 -2.70 7.52 -7.06
C SER A 194 -1.58 7.57 -8.07
N SER A 195 -1.18 6.40 -8.54
CA SER A 195 -0.17 6.26 -9.59
C SER A 195 -0.67 6.60 -11.00
N GLU A 196 -1.98 6.82 -11.18
CA GLU A 196 -2.59 7.11 -12.49
C GLU A 196 -2.36 8.55 -12.96
N ALA A 197 -2.23 9.50 -12.03
CA ALA A 197 -2.03 10.90 -12.37
C ALA A 197 -0.58 11.17 -12.76
N GLU A 198 -0.37 11.70 -13.97
CA GLU A 198 0.95 12.11 -14.43
C GLU A 198 1.29 13.52 -13.93
N PRO A 199 2.51 13.75 -13.40
CA PRO A 199 2.92 15.07 -12.96
C PRO A 199 3.19 15.99 -14.15
N SER A 200 2.89 17.28 -13.99
CA SER A 200 3.23 18.30 -14.98
C SER A 200 4.74 18.57 -15.00
N ALA A 201 5.22 19.19 -16.08
CA ALA A 201 6.61 19.62 -16.17
C ALA A 201 7.00 20.60 -15.05
N ARG A 202 6.06 21.46 -14.62
CA ARG A 202 6.26 22.38 -13.51
C ARG A 202 6.43 21.65 -12.18
N GLN A 203 5.62 20.61 -11.92
CA GLN A 203 5.74 19.78 -10.74
C GLN A 203 7.07 19.03 -10.68
N ILE A 204 7.52 18.47 -11.81
CA ILE A 204 8.82 17.80 -11.91
C ILE A 204 9.96 18.80 -11.64
N ALA A 205 9.90 20.01 -12.21
CA ALA A 205 10.90 21.04 -11.98
C ALA A 205 10.96 21.47 -10.51
N ALA A 206 9.81 21.58 -9.85
CA ALA A 206 9.73 21.90 -8.41
C ALA A 206 10.37 20.78 -7.56
N ILE A 207 10.14 19.52 -7.89
CA ILE A 207 10.75 18.36 -7.20
C ILE A 207 12.27 18.37 -7.38
N ILE A 208 12.77 18.64 -8.58
CA ILE A 208 14.22 18.73 -8.84
C ILE A 208 14.86 19.82 -7.98
N ARG A 209 14.24 21.01 -7.89
CA ARG A 209 14.71 22.09 -7.01
C ARG A 209 14.72 21.66 -5.55
N GLN A 210 13.68 20.99 -5.09
CA GLN A 210 13.55 20.52 -3.70
C GLN A 210 14.64 19.49 -3.37
N ILE A 211 14.91 18.54 -4.27
CA ILE A 211 15.95 17.51 -4.08
C ILE A 211 17.32 18.17 -3.92
N LYS A 212 17.64 19.17 -4.75
CA LYS A 212 18.89 19.92 -4.66
C LYS A 212 18.98 20.74 -3.38
N ALA A 213 17.92 21.46 -3.02
CA ALA A 213 17.87 22.33 -1.84
C ALA A 213 17.98 21.53 -0.54
N GLU A 214 17.30 20.38 -0.45
CA GLU A 214 17.29 19.53 0.74
C GLU A 214 18.38 18.46 0.73
N ASN A 215 19.21 18.42 -0.31
CA ASN A 215 20.31 17.46 -0.46
C ASN A 215 19.86 16.00 -0.31
N VAL A 216 18.76 15.64 -0.98
CA VAL A 216 18.21 14.28 -0.98
C VAL A 216 19.12 13.37 -1.80
N LYS A 217 19.56 12.26 -1.21
CA LYS A 217 20.47 11.30 -1.85
C LYS A 217 19.86 9.91 -2.04
N ALA A 218 18.75 9.61 -1.34
CA ALA A 218 18.05 8.35 -1.45
C ALA A 218 16.93 8.47 -2.49
N VAL A 219 17.10 7.81 -3.61
CA VAL A 219 16.16 7.85 -4.76
C VAL A 219 15.84 6.43 -5.17
N PHE A 220 14.54 6.09 -5.20
CA PHE A 220 14.09 4.74 -5.48
C PHE A 220 13.03 4.73 -6.59
N THR A 221 13.09 3.69 -7.42
CA THR A 221 12.00 3.29 -8.31
C THR A 221 11.01 2.38 -7.59
N GLU A 222 9.90 2.08 -8.21
CA GLU A 222 8.86 1.18 -7.69
C GLU A 222 8.60 0.03 -8.66
N ASN A 223 8.23 -1.14 -8.13
CA ASN A 223 7.99 -2.32 -8.96
C ASN A 223 6.73 -2.26 -9.82
N ILE A 224 5.79 -1.35 -9.50
CA ILE A 224 4.52 -1.20 -10.23
C ILE A 224 4.58 -0.20 -11.37
N LYS A 225 5.70 0.51 -11.51
CA LYS A 225 5.84 1.62 -12.45
C LYS A 225 7.12 1.53 -13.27
N ASP A 226 7.04 2.14 -14.44
CA ASP A 226 8.20 2.45 -15.25
C ASP A 226 9.11 3.45 -14.50
N GLY A 227 10.36 3.08 -14.33
CA GLY A 227 11.35 3.89 -13.61
C GLY A 227 11.93 5.07 -14.40
N ARG A 228 11.48 5.34 -15.62
CA ARG A 228 12.07 6.38 -16.50
C ARG A 228 11.97 7.78 -15.92
N MET A 229 10.84 8.14 -15.30
CA MET A 229 10.66 9.46 -14.69
C MET A 229 11.63 9.67 -13.52
N ILE A 230 11.74 8.71 -12.64
CA ILE A 230 12.67 8.75 -11.50
C ILE A 230 14.13 8.77 -11.99
N ALA A 231 14.46 7.96 -12.99
CA ALA A 231 15.80 7.96 -13.60
C ALA A 231 16.16 9.33 -14.20
N ARG A 232 15.20 10.00 -14.84
CA ARG A 232 15.38 11.36 -15.38
C ARG A 232 15.62 12.38 -14.27
N ILE A 233 14.82 12.36 -13.21
CA ILE A 233 14.98 13.25 -12.05
C ILE A 233 16.34 13.01 -11.40
N ALA A 234 16.74 11.77 -11.22
CA ALA A 234 18.05 11.40 -10.67
C ALA A 234 19.19 11.97 -11.54
N LYS A 235 19.11 11.81 -12.86
CA LYS A 235 20.11 12.32 -13.81
C LYS A 235 20.25 13.85 -13.72
N GLU A 236 19.13 14.57 -13.68
CA GLU A 236 19.15 16.05 -13.64
C GLU A 236 19.62 16.60 -12.29
N THR A 237 19.49 15.82 -11.21
CA THR A 237 19.97 16.20 -9.88
C THR A 237 21.39 15.72 -9.56
N GLY A 238 21.96 14.87 -10.42
CA GLY A 238 23.26 14.26 -10.18
C GLY A 238 23.25 13.15 -9.12
N VAL A 239 22.07 12.70 -8.70
CA VAL A 239 21.89 11.64 -7.71
C VAL A 239 21.68 10.30 -8.42
N LYS A 240 22.33 9.24 -7.92
CA LYS A 240 22.12 7.88 -8.45
C LYS A 240 20.84 7.27 -7.88
N VAL A 241 20.13 6.51 -8.72
CA VAL A 241 19.03 5.66 -8.23
C VAL A 241 19.62 4.60 -7.30
N SER A 242 19.11 4.57 -6.07
CA SER A 242 19.62 3.69 -5.00
C SER A 242 19.10 2.25 -5.11
N GLY A 243 17.99 2.05 -5.80
CA GLY A 243 17.36 0.74 -6.00
C GLY A 243 15.86 0.86 -6.29
N GLY A 244 15.16 -0.24 -6.14
CA GLY A 244 13.70 -0.31 -6.27
C GLY A 244 13.05 -0.68 -4.96
N LEU A 245 11.87 -0.11 -4.71
CA LEU A 245 11.01 -0.44 -3.57
C LEU A 245 9.75 -1.15 -4.06
N TYR A 246 9.12 -1.89 -3.17
CA TYR A 246 7.82 -2.52 -3.40
C TYR A 246 6.76 -1.68 -2.66
N ALA A 247 5.96 -0.92 -3.41
CA ALA A 247 5.00 0.01 -2.83
C ALA A 247 3.62 -0.61 -2.63
N ASP A 248 2.98 -1.03 -3.71
CA ASP A 248 1.57 -1.43 -3.74
C ASP A 248 1.37 -2.89 -4.15
N ALA A 249 2.43 -3.63 -4.39
CA ALA A 249 2.36 -5.02 -4.78
C ALA A 249 3.58 -5.80 -4.30
N LEU A 250 3.36 -7.07 -3.99
CA LEU A 250 4.42 -8.04 -3.73
C LEU A 250 5.14 -8.43 -5.03
N SER A 251 6.30 -9.05 -4.93
CA SER A 251 6.92 -9.77 -6.04
C SER A 251 6.37 -11.20 -6.13
N SER A 252 6.60 -11.87 -7.27
CA SER A 252 6.14 -13.24 -7.49
C SER A 252 7.01 -14.31 -6.80
N GLY A 253 7.98 -13.89 -6.01
CA GLY A 253 8.89 -14.72 -5.24
C GLY A 253 9.81 -13.82 -4.45
N ALA A 254 10.99 -14.31 -4.07
CA ALA A 254 11.98 -13.43 -3.43
C ALA A 254 12.28 -12.20 -4.30
N PRO A 255 12.59 -11.02 -3.73
CA PRO A 255 12.81 -10.76 -2.31
C PRO A 255 11.55 -10.35 -1.53
N ALA A 256 10.42 -10.10 -2.18
CA ALA A 256 9.23 -9.49 -1.59
C ALA A 256 7.96 -10.31 -1.85
N GLY A 257 8.05 -11.64 -1.75
CA GLY A 257 6.94 -12.56 -2.00
C GLY A 257 5.88 -12.59 -0.89
N THR A 258 6.19 -12.09 0.30
CA THR A 258 5.26 -11.89 1.42
C THR A 258 5.32 -10.45 1.93
N TYR A 259 4.30 -10.03 2.66
CA TYR A 259 4.33 -8.70 3.30
C TYR A 259 5.53 -8.52 4.22
N ALA A 260 5.84 -9.51 5.05
CA ALA A 260 6.97 -9.42 5.96
C ALA A 260 8.30 -9.27 5.21
N ASP A 261 8.52 -10.04 4.16
CA ASP A 261 9.72 -9.96 3.34
C ASP A 261 9.80 -8.64 2.57
N MET A 262 8.67 -8.18 2.04
CA MET A 262 8.56 -6.87 1.38
C MET A 262 8.98 -5.74 2.32
N PHE A 263 8.42 -5.72 3.53
CA PHE A 263 8.72 -4.69 4.51
C PHE A 263 10.19 -4.68 4.90
N ARG A 264 10.78 -5.85 5.18
CA ARG A 264 12.21 -5.97 5.50
C ARG A 264 13.12 -5.55 4.36
N TYR A 265 12.71 -5.85 3.13
CA TYR A 265 13.47 -5.43 1.95
C TYR A 265 13.44 -3.91 1.78
N ASN A 266 12.27 -3.28 1.96
CA ASN A 266 12.11 -1.83 1.81
C ASN A 266 12.84 -1.04 2.90
N VAL A 267 12.89 -1.56 4.09
CA VAL A 267 13.52 -0.92 5.25
C VAL A 267 15.00 -1.36 5.38
#